data_d7fee749a71e184bd48e96d1053d4b4a
#
_entry.id   d7fee749a71e184bd48e96d1053d4b4a
#
_cell.length_a   1.000
_cell.length_b   1.000
_cell.length_c   1.000
_cell.angle_alpha   90.00
_cell.angle_beta   90.00
_cell.angle_gamma   90.00
#
_symmetry.space_group_name_H-M   'P 1'
#
loop_
_entity.id
_entity.type
_entity.pdbx_description
1 polymer ?
#
loop_
_entity_poly.entity_id
_entity_poly.type
_entity_poly.pdbx_seq_one_letter_code
_entity_poly.pdbx_strand_id
1 'polypeptide(L)'
;MRIVTEPALATVLGRLDGVPRVVVSGNFATPWLALLALDKAVASYRLFALNAQPGIPDRDGVILESPFVGAGMRGSARLRYLPCRLSLVPSLLSTALSPDVVLVHTSVPSGGTVSLGTEVNVLPAAIEAVRARGGMVIAQLNRRMPFTYGDAVLATDEIDLAIEADDSLASPERRPHGEVHDAIGEQVAALIPDAATLQLGIGAVPDAVLTALHGRSGLAVWSEMFSDGVLTLERAGALDPVRPITASFAFGSAELYDWIDRNPRVRMLRTEKTNDPALIARQGGMVSVNGALQVDLFAQANASRVHGMIYSGFGGQTDFVVGALHSRGGKAVIALPSWHPKADVSTVVPRLAGPVTSFQHSFIVSEQGTATIWGNDANTQARQIIDRVAHPRARDELRESGRGLGFRL
;
A
#
# COMPACT_ATOMS: atom_id res chain seq x y z
N MET A 1 11.48 -25.40 -12.24
CA MET A 1 10.58 -24.61 -13.14
C MET A 1 10.50 -25.24 -14.51
N ARG A 2 9.30 -25.42 -15.06
CA ARG A 2 9.04 -25.88 -16.42
C ARG A 2 8.23 -24.82 -17.17
N ILE A 3 8.74 -24.33 -18.29
CA ILE A 3 8.04 -23.38 -19.15
C ILE A 3 7.00 -24.15 -19.98
N VAL A 4 5.78 -23.66 -20.03
CA VAL A 4 4.65 -24.28 -20.72
C VAL A 4 3.87 -23.22 -21.53
N THR A 5 3.07 -23.68 -22.49
CA THR A 5 2.13 -22.82 -23.23
C THR A 5 0.86 -22.56 -22.39
N GLU A 6 0.09 -21.51 -22.71
CA GLU A 6 -1.19 -21.21 -22.03
C GLU A 6 -2.16 -22.42 -22.06
N PRO A 7 -2.37 -23.14 -23.19
CA PRO A 7 -3.22 -24.34 -23.20
C PRO A 7 -2.72 -25.46 -22.30
N ALA A 8 -1.40 -25.67 -22.22
CA ALA A 8 -0.82 -26.67 -21.33
C ALA A 8 -0.98 -26.28 -19.86
N LEU A 9 -0.83 -25.00 -19.55
CA LEU A 9 -1.11 -24.47 -18.20
C LEU A 9 -2.57 -24.66 -17.83
N ALA A 10 -3.50 -24.29 -18.71
CA ALA A 10 -4.95 -24.49 -18.50
C ALA A 10 -5.30 -25.97 -18.26
N THR A 11 -4.65 -26.90 -18.98
CA THR A 11 -4.83 -28.35 -18.79
C THR A 11 -4.40 -28.81 -17.38
N VAL A 12 -3.31 -28.25 -16.85
CA VAL A 12 -2.84 -28.58 -15.48
C VAL A 12 -3.79 -27.99 -14.45
N LEU A 13 -4.17 -26.72 -14.62
CA LEU A 13 -5.08 -26.02 -13.71
C LEU A 13 -6.47 -26.64 -13.66
N GLY A 14 -6.98 -27.15 -14.78
CA GLY A 14 -8.26 -27.83 -14.86
C GLY A 14 -8.33 -29.16 -14.10
N ARG A 15 -7.21 -29.63 -13.54
CA ARG A 15 -7.15 -30.82 -12.66
C ARG A 15 -7.18 -30.47 -11.17
N LEU A 16 -7.29 -29.18 -10.83
CA LEU A 16 -7.44 -28.77 -9.43
C LEU A 16 -8.81 -29.20 -8.90
N ASP A 17 -8.82 -29.88 -7.78
CA ASP A 17 -10.04 -30.39 -7.16
C ASP A 17 -10.70 -29.35 -6.23
N GLY A 18 -12.00 -29.43 -6.11
CA GLY A 18 -12.77 -28.62 -5.16
C GLY A 18 -12.84 -27.13 -5.49
N VAL A 19 -12.63 -26.29 -4.49
CA VAL A 19 -12.62 -24.81 -4.61
C VAL A 19 -11.26 -24.31 -4.11
N PRO A 20 -10.20 -24.40 -4.94
CA PRO A 20 -8.84 -24.05 -4.53
C PRO A 20 -8.74 -22.57 -4.18
N ARG A 21 -7.88 -22.24 -3.20
CA ARG A 21 -7.49 -20.85 -2.94
C ARG A 21 -6.25 -20.49 -3.77
N VAL A 22 -6.40 -19.47 -4.56
CA VAL A 22 -5.37 -18.92 -5.43
C VAL A 22 -4.93 -17.57 -4.86
N VAL A 23 -3.67 -17.44 -4.50
CA VAL A 23 -3.06 -16.14 -4.16
C VAL A 23 -2.40 -15.61 -5.41
N VAL A 24 -2.65 -14.34 -5.74
CA VAL A 24 -2.09 -13.70 -6.94
C VAL A 24 -1.38 -12.41 -6.56
N SER A 25 -0.29 -12.09 -7.27
CA SER A 25 0.26 -10.74 -7.24
C SER A 25 -0.85 -9.76 -7.54
N GLY A 26 -1.10 -8.87 -6.60
CA GLY A 26 -2.16 -7.88 -6.71
C GLY A 26 -1.61 -6.54 -7.19
N ASN A 27 -1.91 -5.47 -6.46
CA ASN A 27 -1.48 -4.12 -6.76
C ASN A 27 -1.45 -3.85 -8.29
N PHE A 28 -0.28 -3.61 -8.84
CA PHE A 28 -0.12 -3.27 -10.26
C PHE A 28 0.71 -4.33 -11.03
N ALA A 29 1.04 -5.45 -10.40
CA ALA A 29 1.85 -6.54 -10.96
C ALA A 29 1.05 -7.83 -11.18
N THR A 30 -0.26 -7.74 -11.44
CA THR A 30 -1.10 -8.91 -11.67
C THR A 30 -0.61 -9.70 -12.89
N PRO A 31 -0.37 -11.04 -12.77
CA PRO A 31 0.03 -11.90 -13.86
C PRO A 31 -1.18 -12.28 -14.72
N TRP A 32 -1.62 -11.35 -15.57
CA TRP A 32 -2.89 -11.44 -16.29
C TRP A 32 -3.03 -12.68 -17.15
N LEU A 33 -1.97 -13.06 -17.86
CA LEU A 33 -2.01 -14.23 -18.73
C LEU A 33 -2.23 -15.52 -17.92
N ALA A 34 -1.52 -15.68 -16.81
CA ALA A 34 -1.67 -16.83 -15.93
C ALA A 34 -3.04 -16.84 -15.22
N LEU A 35 -3.51 -15.67 -14.76
CA LEU A 35 -4.79 -15.53 -14.08
C LEU A 35 -5.96 -15.83 -15.01
N LEU A 36 -5.94 -15.35 -16.25
CA LEU A 36 -6.99 -15.61 -17.23
C LEU A 36 -6.99 -17.07 -17.70
N ALA A 37 -5.81 -17.71 -17.78
CA ALA A 37 -5.72 -19.15 -18.08
C ALA A 37 -6.35 -19.98 -16.92
N LEU A 38 -6.13 -19.59 -15.67
CA LEU A 38 -6.77 -20.19 -14.50
C LEU A 38 -8.30 -19.98 -14.55
N ASP A 39 -8.75 -18.77 -14.81
CA ASP A 39 -10.19 -18.45 -14.83
C ASP A 39 -10.97 -19.24 -15.89
N LYS A 40 -10.36 -19.45 -17.05
CA LYS A 40 -10.93 -20.31 -18.12
C LYS A 40 -10.97 -21.79 -17.76
N ALA A 41 -9.98 -22.27 -17.00
CA ALA A 41 -9.80 -23.70 -16.72
C ALA A 41 -10.53 -24.17 -15.45
N VAL A 42 -10.74 -23.30 -14.45
CA VAL A 42 -11.26 -23.65 -13.12
C VAL A 42 -12.63 -23.03 -12.91
N ALA A 43 -13.65 -23.85 -12.80
CA ALA A 43 -15.04 -23.39 -12.65
C ALA A 43 -15.28 -22.60 -11.36
N SER A 44 -14.69 -23.06 -10.25
CA SER A 44 -14.87 -22.43 -8.93
C SER A 44 -13.56 -22.35 -8.17
N TYR A 45 -13.26 -21.17 -7.62
CA TYR A 45 -12.05 -20.95 -6.81
C TYR A 45 -12.19 -19.71 -5.91
N ARG A 46 -11.27 -19.56 -4.96
CA ARG A 46 -11.11 -18.37 -4.12
C ARG A 46 -9.92 -17.60 -4.61
N LEU A 47 -10.12 -16.32 -4.95
CA LEU A 47 -9.06 -15.43 -5.44
C LEU A 47 -8.67 -14.46 -4.33
N PHE A 48 -7.49 -14.64 -3.78
CA PHE A 48 -6.90 -13.71 -2.82
C PHE A 48 -5.94 -12.76 -3.53
N ALA A 49 -6.19 -11.46 -3.41
CA ALA A 49 -5.28 -10.42 -3.92
C ALA A 49 -5.33 -9.16 -3.04
N LEU A 50 -4.18 -8.50 -2.90
CA LEU A 50 -4.09 -7.15 -2.32
C LEU A 50 -4.35 -6.13 -3.43
N ASN A 51 -5.19 -5.10 -3.14
CA ASN A 51 -5.41 -3.97 -4.04
C ASN A 51 -5.66 -4.37 -5.50
N ALA A 52 -6.50 -5.38 -5.69
CA ALA A 52 -6.78 -5.93 -7.02
C ALA A 52 -7.25 -4.87 -8.01
N GLN A 53 -6.68 -4.89 -9.21
CA GLN A 53 -6.96 -3.92 -10.26
C GLN A 53 -8.20 -4.33 -11.08
N PRO A 54 -8.87 -3.38 -11.78
CA PRO A 54 -9.99 -3.70 -12.67
C PRO A 54 -9.63 -4.76 -13.70
N GLY A 55 -10.57 -5.67 -14.00
CA GLY A 55 -10.37 -6.77 -14.94
C GLY A 55 -10.09 -8.12 -14.31
N ILE A 56 -9.97 -8.20 -12.97
CA ILE A 56 -9.91 -9.50 -12.30
C ILE A 56 -11.21 -10.26 -12.49
N PRO A 57 -11.18 -11.61 -12.51
CA PRO A 57 -12.38 -12.42 -12.63
C PRO A 57 -13.36 -12.17 -11.49
N ASP A 58 -14.58 -11.74 -11.81
CA ASP A 58 -15.70 -11.55 -10.88
C ASP A 58 -16.97 -12.17 -11.49
N ARG A 59 -17.08 -13.49 -11.43
CA ARG A 59 -18.16 -14.29 -11.99
C ARG A 59 -18.64 -15.34 -11.01
N ASP A 60 -19.72 -16.02 -11.33
CA ASP A 60 -20.21 -17.16 -10.56
C ASP A 60 -19.12 -18.24 -10.45
N GLY A 61 -19.01 -18.82 -9.26
CA GLY A 61 -17.94 -19.75 -8.90
C GLY A 61 -16.67 -19.09 -8.34
N VAL A 62 -16.48 -17.77 -8.49
CA VAL A 62 -15.33 -17.05 -7.92
C VAL A 62 -15.71 -16.38 -6.61
N ILE A 63 -14.90 -16.58 -5.58
CA ILE A 63 -14.97 -15.87 -4.30
C ILE A 63 -13.77 -14.97 -4.20
N LEU A 64 -13.99 -13.67 -4.06
CA LEU A 64 -12.93 -12.68 -3.93
C LEU A 64 -12.56 -12.50 -2.46
N GLU A 65 -11.29 -12.62 -2.13
CA GLU A 65 -10.78 -12.47 -0.76
C GLU A 65 -9.71 -11.36 -0.73
N SER A 66 -9.87 -10.37 0.15
CA SER A 66 -8.86 -9.30 0.28
C SER A 66 -8.88 -8.65 1.65
N PRO A 67 -7.72 -8.42 2.28
CA PRO A 67 -7.59 -7.52 3.42
C PRO A 67 -7.40 -6.06 3.02
N PHE A 68 -7.12 -5.80 1.73
CA PHE A 68 -7.02 -4.45 1.16
C PHE A 68 -7.67 -4.40 -0.22
N VAL A 69 -8.87 -3.84 -0.25
CA VAL A 69 -9.78 -3.89 -1.41
C VAL A 69 -9.35 -2.86 -2.46
N GLY A 70 -8.97 -3.35 -3.63
CA GLY A 70 -8.69 -2.52 -4.79
C GLY A 70 -9.91 -2.25 -5.66
N ALA A 71 -9.73 -1.42 -6.69
CA ALA A 71 -10.79 -1.02 -7.60
C ALA A 71 -11.46 -2.21 -8.31
N GLY A 72 -10.73 -3.30 -8.55
CA GLY A 72 -11.26 -4.50 -9.19
C GLY A 72 -12.21 -5.33 -8.33
N MET A 73 -12.23 -5.10 -7.01
CA MET A 73 -13.12 -5.83 -6.08
C MET A 73 -14.21 -4.96 -5.45
N ARG A 74 -14.13 -3.64 -5.59
CA ARG A 74 -15.09 -2.72 -4.96
C ARG A 74 -16.49 -2.96 -5.48
N GLY A 75 -17.45 -3.07 -4.55
CA GLY A 75 -18.86 -3.25 -4.87
C GLY A 75 -19.24 -4.66 -5.34
N SER A 76 -18.30 -5.59 -5.48
CA SER A 76 -18.63 -6.99 -5.80
C SER A 76 -19.40 -7.65 -4.67
N ALA A 77 -20.51 -8.31 -5.01
CA ALA A 77 -21.28 -9.14 -4.07
C ALA A 77 -20.52 -10.41 -3.64
N ARG A 78 -19.45 -10.78 -4.35
CA ARG A 78 -18.62 -11.95 -4.09
C ARG A 78 -17.41 -11.63 -3.19
N LEU A 79 -17.23 -10.34 -2.83
CA LEU A 79 -16.13 -9.90 -1.98
C LEU A 79 -16.31 -10.40 -0.54
N ARG A 80 -15.30 -11.06 -0.04
CA ARG A 80 -15.06 -11.34 1.39
C ARG A 80 -13.93 -10.46 1.89
N TYR A 81 -14.28 -9.33 2.48
CA TYR A 81 -13.30 -8.47 3.12
C TYR A 81 -12.77 -9.11 4.40
N LEU A 82 -11.45 -9.18 4.52
CA LEU A 82 -10.72 -9.78 5.62
C LEU A 82 -10.07 -8.67 6.46
N PRO A 83 -10.69 -8.18 7.53
CA PRO A 83 -10.12 -7.09 8.33
C PRO A 83 -8.80 -7.53 8.98
N CYS A 84 -7.70 -7.10 8.41
CA CYS A 84 -6.35 -7.44 8.85
C CYS A 84 -5.37 -6.33 8.52
N ARG A 85 -4.42 -6.03 9.43
CA ARG A 85 -3.27 -5.20 9.12
C ARG A 85 -2.33 -5.93 8.18
N LEU A 86 -1.62 -5.17 7.34
CA LEU A 86 -0.78 -5.78 6.31
C LEU A 86 0.34 -6.64 6.91
N SER A 87 0.94 -6.20 8.02
CA SER A 87 1.96 -6.96 8.74
C SER A 87 1.52 -8.36 9.20
N LEU A 88 0.20 -8.59 9.35
CA LEU A 88 -0.36 -9.85 9.83
C LEU A 88 -0.89 -10.76 8.71
N VAL A 89 -0.96 -10.26 7.47
CA VAL A 89 -1.45 -11.06 6.32
C VAL A 89 -0.61 -12.33 6.10
N PRO A 90 0.72 -12.31 6.22
CA PRO A 90 1.52 -13.53 6.15
C PRO A 90 1.09 -14.63 7.12
N SER A 91 0.72 -14.26 8.35
CA SER A 91 0.19 -15.22 9.33
C SER A 91 -1.15 -15.83 8.90
N LEU A 92 -2.02 -15.06 8.22
CA LEU A 92 -3.25 -15.61 7.67
C LEU A 92 -2.97 -16.63 6.57
N LEU A 93 -2.01 -16.36 5.68
CA LEU A 93 -1.64 -17.26 4.59
C LEU A 93 -0.99 -18.56 5.09
N SER A 94 -0.26 -18.52 6.19
CA SER A 94 0.32 -19.71 6.81
C SER A 94 -0.67 -20.53 7.68
N THR A 95 -1.85 -19.98 7.96
CA THR A 95 -2.84 -20.60 8.86
C THR A 95 -4.22 -20.72 8.23
N ALA A 96 -5.08 -19.72 8.43
CA ALA A 96 -6.50 -19.77 8.06
C ALA A 96 -6.77 -19.64 6.55
N LEU A 97 -5.87 -19.01 5.79
CA LEU A 97 -6.03 -18.73 4.37
C LEU A 97 -4.93 -19.37 3.53
N SER A 98 -4.48 -20.57 3.92
CA SER A 98 -3.42 -21.27 3.19
C SER A 98 -3.79 -21.48 1.72
N PRO A 99 -2.89 -21.07 0.78
CA PRO A 99 -3.14 -21.21 -0.65
C PRO A 99 -2.93 -22.65 -1.13
N ASP A 100 -3.63 -22.99 -2.23
CA ASP A 100 -3.41 -24.20 -3.01
C ASP A 100 -2.57 -23.89 -4.27
N VAL A 101 -2.67 -22.64 -4.77
CA VAL A 101 -1.92 -22.12 -5.90
C VAL A 101 -1.46 -20.69 -5.61
N VAL A 102 -0.24 -20.37 -6.02
CA VAL A 102 0.27 -18.98 -6.02
C VAL A 102 0.66 -18.61 -7.45
N LEU A 103 0.07 -17.53 -7.96
CA LEU A 103 0.42 -16.96 -9.27
C LEU A 103 1.26 -15.71 -9.05
N VAL A 104 2.47 -15.71 -9.58
CA VAL A 104 3.41 -14.59 -9.46
C VAL A 104 3.80 -14.01 -10.82
N HIS A 105 4.08 -12.70 -10.85
CA HIS A 105 4.63 -12.00 -12.00
C HIS A 105 6.10 -11.74 -11.74
N THR A 106 6.99 -12.28 -12.57
CA THR A 106 8.43 -12.26 -12.31
C THR A 106 9.21 -11.74 -13.50
N SER A 107 10.47 -11.37 -13.26
CA SER A 107 11.46 -11.19 -14.31
C SER A 107 11.72 -12.52 -15.04
N VAL A 108 12.37 -12.44 -16.19
CA VAL A 108 12.95 -13.62 -16.83
C VAL A 108 14.10 -14.19 -15.98
N PRO A 109 14.40 -15.51 -16.10
CA PRO A 109 15.46 -16.15 -15.35
C PRO A 109 16.83 -15.53 -15.62
N SER A 110 17.63 -15.38 -14.56
CA SER A 110 19.01 -14.93 -14.61
C SER A 110 19.83 -15.66 -13.55
N GLY A 111 20.85 -16.42 -13.95
CA GLY A 111 21.74 -17.15 -13.02
C GLY A 111 21.01 -18.16 -12.12
N GLY A 112 19.97 -18.83 -12.63
CA GLY A 112 19.17 -19.80 -11.86
C GLY A 112 18.14 -19.19 -10.91
N THR A 113 17.92 -17.87 -10.98
CA THR A 113 16.95 -17.13 -10.18
C THR A 113 16.01 -16.29 -11.05
N VAL A 114 14.88 -15.89 -10.49
CA VAL A 114 13.98 -14.84 -11.00
C VAL A 114 13.79 -13.79 -9.92
N SER A 115 13.26 -12.64 -10.28
CA SER A 115 12.84 -11.63 -9.31
C SER A 115 11.33 -11.40 -9.37
N LEU A 116 10.69 -11.26 -8.23
CA LEU A 116 9.30 -10.77 -8.11
C LEU A 116 9.16 -9.31 -8.60
N GLY A 117 10.27 -8.65 -8.90
CA GLY A 117 10.30 -7.35 -9.54
C GLY A 117 9.67 -6.24 -8.71
N THR A 118 8.56 -5.71 -9.22
CA THR A 118 7.89 -4.55 -8.63
C THR A 118 6.99 -4.87 -7.44
N GLU A 119 6.67 -6.15 -7.16
CA GLU A 119 5.78 -6.51 -6.05
C GLU A 119 6.25 -7.76 -5.31
N VAL A 120 6.69 -7.57 -4.07
CA VAL A 120 7.16 -8.63 -3.17
C VAL A 120 6.14 -8.88 -2.05
N ASN A 121 5.85 -7.88 -1.27
CA ASN A 121 4.90 -7.83 -0.14
C ASN A 121 4.61 -9.19 0.54
N VAL A 122 3.44 -9.78 0.35
CA VAL A 122 3.00 -11.05 0.99
C VAL A 122 3.36 -12.30 0.17
N LEU A 123 3.94 -12.13 -1.03
CA LEU A 123 4.17 -13.24 -1.96
C LEU A 123 5.19 -14.27 -1.44
N PRO A 124 6.33 -13.89 -0.81
CA PRO A 124 7.23 -14.88 -0.23
C PRO A 124 6.53 -15.77 0.80
N ALA A 125 5.70 -15.19 1.68
CA ALA A 125 4.93 -15.95 2.66
C ALA A 125 3.89 -16.87 2.00
N ALA A 126 3.24 -16.42 0.92
CA ALA A 126 2.32 -17.22 0.14
C ALA A 126 3.03 -18.42 -0.52
N ILE A 127 4.23 -18.20 -1.09
CA ILE A 127 5.05 -19.26 -1.71
C ILE A 127 5.46 -20.27 -0.63
N GLU A 128 5.96 -19.83 0.51
CA GLU A 128 6.32 -20.71 1.62
C GLU A 128 5.12 -21.54 2.09
N ALA A 129 3.95 -20.91 2.25
CA ALA A 129 2.73 -21.58 2.71
C ALA A 129 2.21 -22.62 1.70
N VAL A 130 2.20 -22.29 0.41
CA VAL A 130 1.74 -23.24 -0.63
C VAL A 130 2.71 -24.41 -0.77
N ARG A 131 4.01 -24.17 -0.70
CA ARG A 131 5.06 -25.22 -0.74
C ARG A 131 4.95 -26.19 0.44
N ALA A 132 4.74 -25.65 1.65
CA ALA A 132 4.55 -26.48 2.86
C ALA A 132 3.38 -27.46 2.77
N ARG A 133 2.42 -27.23 1.88
CA ARG A 133 1.24 -28.07 1.64
C ARG A 133 1.31 -28.93 0.39
N GLY A 134 2.41 -28.83 -0.39
CA GLY A 134 2.52 -29.52 -1.67
C GLY A 134 1.65 -28.89 -2.78
N GLY A 135 1.23 -27.63 -2.63
CA GLY A 135 0.54 -26.87 -3.66
C GLY A 135 1.49 -26.35 -4.73
N MET A 136 1.02 -25.44 -5.59
CA MET A 136 1.71 -25.09 -6.83
C MET A 136 2.08 -23.61 -6.89
N VAL A 137 3.29 -23.31 -7.34
CA VAL A 137 3.76 -21.96 -7.69
C VAL A 137 3.87 -21.83 -9.19
N ILE A 138 3.19 -20.86 -9.77
CA ILE A 138 3.15 -20.59 -11.21
C ILE A 138 3.63 -19.16 -11.46
N ALA A 139 4.62 -19.00 -12.35
CA ALA A 139 5.15 -17.71 -12.72
C ALA A 139 4.70 -17.27 -14.12
N GLN A 140 4.33 -16.01 -14.26
CA GLN A 140 4.33 -15.31 -15.53
C GLN A 140 5.66 -14.60 -15.65
N LEU A 141 6.55 -15.11 -16.53
CA LEU A 141 7.86 -14.54 -16.80
C LEU A 141 7.67 -13.38 -17.78
N ASN A 142 8.06 -12.17 -17.38
CA ASN A 142 7.92 -11.00 -18.23
C ASN A 142 9.28 -10.32 -18.45
N ARG A 143 9.66 -10.13 -19.72
CA ARG A 143 10.91 -9.46 -20.10
C ARG A 143 10.99 -8.01 -19.63
N ARG A 144 9.84 -7.37 -19.36
CA ARG A 144 9.75 -5.99 -18.89
C ARG A 144 9.71 -5.86 -17.36
N MET A 145 9.63 -6.98 -16.64
CA MET A 145 9.68 -6.98 -15.18
C MET A 145 11.13 -6.76 -14.72
N PRO A 146 11.42 -5.69 -13.96
CA PRO A 146 12.77 -5.43 -13.48
C PRO A 146 13.25 -6.54 -12.54
N PHE A 147 14.55 -6.81 -12.56
CA PHE A 147 15.20 -7.69 -11.59
C PHE A 147 15.57 -6.87 -10.36
N THR A 148 14.82 -6.97 -9.29
CA THR A 148 15.08 -6.29 -8.02
C THR A 148 15.68 -7.24 -6.99
N TYR A 149 16.32 -6.68 -5.95
CA TYR A 149 17.06 -7.44 -4.94
C TYR A 149 16.34 -7.45 -3.59
N GLY A 150 16.81 -8.31 -2.69
CA GLY A 150 16.21 -8.52 -1.38
C GLY A 150 15.39 -9.80 -1.36
N ASP A 151 14.21 -9.73 -0.73
CA ASP A 151 13.28 -10.87 -0.68
C ASP A 151 12.52 -11.09 -2.02
N ALA A 152 12.81 -10.27 -3.02
CA ALA A 152 12.29 -10.42 -4.38
C ALA A 152 12.90 -11.63 -5.13
N VAL A 153 14.10 -12.05 -4.75
CA VAL A 153 14.85 -13.07 -5.50
C VAL A 153 14.38 -14.46 -5.09
N LEU A 154 13.91 -15.22 -6.07
CA LEU A 154 13.47 -16.61 -5.91
C LEU A 154 14.37 -17.53 -6.75
N ALA A 155 14.69 -18.72 -6.23
CA ALA A 155 15.33 -19.75 -7.03
C ALA A 155 14.31 -20.32 -8.05
N THR A 156 14.77 -20.65 -9.26
CA THR A 156 13.88 -21.19 -10.29
C THR A 156 13.26 -22.54 -9.93
N ASP A 157 13.83 -23.28 -9.00
CA ASP A 157 13.27 -24.54 -8.49
C ASP A 157 12.14 -24.35 -7.48
N GLU A 158 11.94 -23.14 -6.96
CA GLU A 158 10.77 -22.79 -6.16
C GLU A 158 9.48 -22.59 -7.02
N ILE A 159 9.63 -22.56 -8.35
CA ILE A 159 8.54 -22.38 -9.30
C ILE A 159 8.30 -23.72 -10.04
N ASP A 160 7.07 -24.19 -10.03
CA ASP A 160 6.71 -25.47 -10.70
C ASP A 160 6.51 -25.26 -12.20
N LEU A 161 5.67 -24.29 -12.58
CA LEU A 161 5.33 -23.96 -13.96
C LEU A 161 5.56 -22.48 -14.25
N ALA A 162 5.86 -22.18 -15.51
CA ALA A 162 5.96 -20.81 -15.97
C ALA A 162 5.38 -20.64 -17.38
N ILE A 163 4.84 -19.46 -17.65
CA ILE A 163 4.48 -19.00 -19.00
C ILE A 163 5.23 -17.71 -19.30
N GLU A 164 5.59 -17.52 -20.56
CA GLU A 164 6.31 -16.32 -20.99
C GLU A 164 5.34 -15.22 -21.42
N ALA A 165 5.70 -13.98 -21.11
CA ALA A 165 4.98 -12.76 -21.50
C ALA A 165 5.98 -11.66 -21.88
N ASP A 166 5.52 -10.69 -22.64
CA ASP A 166 6.24 -9.44 -22.97
C ASP A 166 5.27 -8.25 -22.87
N ASP A 167 4.51 -8.20 -21.77
CA ASP A 167 3.50 -7.19 -21.55
C ASP A 167 4.12 -5.96 -20.88
N SER A 168 3.66 -4.77 -21.26
CA SER A 168 4.00 -3.55 -20.54
C SER A 168 3.49 -3.61 -19.11
N LEU A 169 4.32 -3.16 -18.17
CA LEU A 169 3.90 -3.03 -16.79
C LEU A 169 2.93 -1.86 -16.65
N ALA A 170 2.04 -1.96 -15.67
CA ALA A 170 1.11 -0.86 -15.36
C ALA A 170 1.89 0.39 -14.93
N SER A 171 1.47 1.54 -15.41
CA SER A 171 2.02 2.84 -15.06
C SER A 171 0.90 3.80 -14.70
N PRO A 172 1.11 4.73 -13.74
CA PRO A 172 0.10 5.71 -13.40
C PRO A 172 -0.10 6.71 -14.53
N GLU A 173 -1.33 7.17 -14.69
CA GLU A 173 -1.57 8.38 -15.45
C GLU A 173 -1.00 9.58 -14.67
N ARG A 174 -0.07 10.32 -15.26
CA ARG A 174 0.43 11.55 -14.65
C ARG A 174 -0.68 12.59 -14.60
N ARG A 175 -1.05 13.00 -13.39
CA ARG A 175 -1.97 14.10 -13.17
C ARG A 175 -1.24 15.18 -12.36
N PRO A 176 -1.27 16.45 -12.81
CA PRO A 176 -0.69 17.52 -12.00
C PRO A 176 -1.43 17.61 -10.66
N HIS A 177 -0.69 17.97 -9.62
CA HIS A 177 -1.29 18.28 -8.32
C HIS A 177 -2.08 19.59 -8.48
N GLY A 178 -3.11 19.78 -7.67
CA GLY A 178 -3.78 21.06 -7.55
C GLY A 178 -3.25 21.83 -6.34
N GLU A 179 -3.52 23.15 -6.30
CA GLU A 179 -3.08 24.06 -5.24
C GLU A 179 -3.35 23.52 -3.81
N VAL A 180 -4.47 22.84 -3.61
CA VAL A 180 -4.81 22.22 -2.32
C VAL A 180 -3.78 21.16 -1.93
N HIS A 181 -3.39 20.29 -2.85
CA HIS A 181 -2.41 19.23 -2.58
C HIS A 181 -1.00 19.80 -2.39
N ASP A 182 -0.64 20.84 -3.15
CA ASP A 182 0.65 21.50 -3.04
C ASP A 182 0.78 22.16 -1.66
N ALA A 183 -0.27 22.87 -1.20
CA ALA A 183 -0.30 23.47 0.14
C ALA A 183 -0.19 22.40 1.26
N ILE A 184 -0.86 21.24 1.12
CA ILE A 184 -0.69 20.12 2.05
C ILE A 184 0.76 19.61 2.00
N GLY A 185 1.33 19.46 0.80
CA GLY A 185 2.71 19.04 0.60
C GLY A 185 3.72 19.91 1.35
N GLU A 186 3.59 21.22 1.24
CA GLU A 186 4.42 22.20 1.94
C GLU A 186 4.27 22.10 3.47
N GLN A 187 3.03 22.01 3.97
CA GLN A 187 2.76 21.85 5.41
C GLN A 187 3.40 20.57 5.97
N VAL A 188 3.28 19.45 5.24
CA VAL A 188 3.89 18.18 5.65
C VAL A 188 5.42 18.24 5.55
N ALA A 189 5.97 18.80 4.48
CA ALA A 189 7.41 18.95 4.29
C ALA A 189 8.06 19.80 5.38
N ALA A 190 7.37 20.80 5.92
CA ALA A 190 7.82 21.57 7.08
C ALA A 190 8.02 20.74 8.35
N LEU A 191 7.34 19.60 8.47
CA LEU A 191 7.48 18.67 9.60
C LEU A 191 8.64 17.67 9.41
N ILE A 192 9.20 17.56 8.19
CA ILE A 192 10.23 16.59 7.83
C ILE A 192 11.61 17.23 7.88
N PRO A 193 12.48 16.89 8.84
CA PRO A 193 13.83 17.41 8.89
C PRO A 193 14.76 16.72 7.88
N ASP A 194 15.95 17.27 7.69
CA ASP A 194 17.05 16.55 7.02
C ASP A 194 17.36 15.24 7.74
N ALA A 195 17.89 14.28 7.02
CA ALA A 195 18.22 12.93 7.46
C ALA A 195 17.03 12.11 8.01
N ALA A 196 15.77 12.55 7.79
CA ALA A 196 14.59 11.77 8.14
C ALA A 196 14.49 10.48 7.30
N THR A 197 13.86 9.47 7.87
CA THR A 197 13.43 8.27 7.11
C THR A 197 11.96 8.42 6.73
N LEU A 198 11.64 8.21 5.47
CA LEU A 198 10.31 8.47 4.91
C LEU A 198 9.52 7.20 4.68
N GLN A 199 8.24 7.21 5.08
CA GLN A 199 7.20 6.36 4.54
C GLN A 199 6.12 7.25 3.91
N LEU A 200 5.84 6.99 2.65
CA LEU A 200 4.84 7.68 1.86
C LEU A 200 4.06 6.66 1.03
N GLY A 201 2.78 6.97 0.77
CA GLY A 201 1.94 6.21 -0.16
C GLY A 201 2.06 6.73 -1.60
N ILE A 202 1.05 6.42 -2.40
CA ILE A 202 0.84 6.96 -3.75
C ILE A 202 -0.36 7.91 -3.74
N GLY A 203 -0.38 8.81 -4.72
CA GLY A 203 -1.47 9.76 -4.95
C GLY A 203 -1.05 11.21 -4.76
N ALA A 204 -1.99 12.11 -4.98
CA ALA A 204 -1.71 13.54 -5.10
C ALA A 204 -1.02 14.15 -3.86
N VAL A 205 -1.44 13.78 -2.64
CA VAL A 205 -0.82 14.29 -1.41
C VAL A 205 0.62 13.77 -1.24
N PRO A 206 0.90 12.44 -1.27
CA PRO A 206 2.27 11.94 -1.22
C PRO A 206 3.18 12.52 -2.30
N ASP A 207 2.70 12.67 -3.52
CA ASP A 207 3.48 13.20 -4.63
C ASP A 207 3.82 14.70 -4.41
N ALA A 208 2.87 15.50 -3.90
CA ALA A 208 3.10 16.89 -3.51
C ALA A 208 4.12 17.00 -2.36
N VAL A 209 4.04 16.11 -1.36
CA VAL A 209 5.04 16.06 -0.27
C VAL A 209 6.44 15.78 -0.83
N LEU A 210 6.60 14.77 -1.69
CA LEU A 210 7.88 14.42 -2.29
C LEU A 210 8.46 15.58 -3.11
N THR A 211 7.60 16.30 -3.84
CA THR A 211 8.00 17.52 -4.58
C THR A 211 8.51 18.60 -3.64
N ALA A 212 7.83 18.84 -2.53
CA ALA A 212 8.24 19.86 -1.55
C ALA A 212 9.53 19.50 -0.77
N LEU A 213 10.00 18.25 -0.86
CA LEU A 213 11.22 17.77 -0.19
C LEU A 213 12.52 17.90 -1.02
N HIS A 214 12.48 18.42 -2.25
CA HIS A 214 13.66 18.52 -3.11
C HIS A 214 14.82 19.31 -2.51
N GLY A 215 14.55 20.24 -1.60
CA GLY A 215 15.57 21.02 -0.88
C GLY A 215 16.11 20.36 0.38
N ARG A 216 15.67 19.17 0.74
CA ARG A 216 16.16 18.39 1.89
C ARG A 216 17.42 17.62 1.52
N SER A 217 18.14 17.14 2.55
CA SER A 217 19.35 16.35 2.38
C SER A 217 19.37 15.13 3.32
N GLY A 218 20.04 14.06 2.86
CA GLY A 218 20.27 12.86 3.65
C GLY A 218 19.01 12.04 3.97
N LEU A 219 17.92 12.24 3.23
CA LEU A 219 16.68 11.50 3.41
C LEU A 219 16.88 10.00 3.11
N ALA A 220 16.20 9.16 3.85
CA ALA A 220 16.14 7.73 3.58
C ALA A 220 14.70 7.26 3.34
N VAL A 221 14.54 6.10 2.73
CA VAL A 221 13.25 5.51 2.44
C VAL A 221 13.13 4.14 3.10
N TRP A 222 12.14 4.01 3.97
CA TRP A 222 11.64 2.74 4.50
C TRP A 222 10.13 2.78 4.44
N SER A 223 9.56 2.15 3.43
CA SER A 223 8.14 2.28 3.11
C SER A 223 7.52 0.95 2.70
N GLU A 224 6.21 0.86 2.73
CA GLU A 224 5.49 -0.23 2.08
C GLU A 224 5.69 -0.17 0.56
N MET A 225 5.64 1.05 0.02
CA MET A 225 5.80 1.29 -1.41
C MET A 225 6.59 2.56 -1.70
N PHE A 226 7.05 2.71 -2.94
CA PHE A 226 7.53 3.99 -3.48
C PHE A 226 7.14 4.19 -4.96
N SER A 227 7.19 5.43 -5.39
CA SER A 227 6.81 5.89 -6.73
C SER A 227 7.90 6.75 -7.39
N ASP A 228 7.60 7.32 -8.56
CA ASP A 228 8.49 8.23 -9.29
C ASP A 228 9.03 9.40 -8.45
N GLY A 229 8.30 9.82 -7.41
CA GLY A 229 8.77 10.86 -6.51
C GLY A 229 10.07 10.49 -5.79
N VAL A 230 10.31 9.22 -5.48
CA VAL A 230 11.58 8.77 -4.89
C VAL A 230 12.72 8.85 -5.92
N LEU A 231 12.48 8.50 -7.18
CA LEU A 231 13.44 8.69 -8.27
C LEU A 231 13.77 10.18 -8.45
N THR A 232 12.79 11.05 -8.31
CA THR A 232 13.00 12.51 -8.40
C THR A 232 13.86 13.02 -7.24
N LEU A 233 13.62 12.58 -6.00
CA LEU A 233 14.48 12.91 -4.85
C LEU A 233 15.90 12.37 -5.00
N GLU A 234 16.07 11.18 -5.55
CA GLU A 234 17.40 10.63 -5.85
C GLU A 234 18.18 11.52 -6.83
N ARG A 235 17.53 11.94 -7.90
CA ARG A 235 18.13 12.83 -8.91
C ARG A 235 18.43 14.22 -8.39
N ALA A 236 17.61 14.70 -7.46
CA ALA A 236 17.86 15.97 -6.77
C ALA A 236 18.99 15.89 -5.74
N GLY A 237 19.53 14.70 -5.45
CA GLY A 237 20.55 14.50 -4.42
C GLY A 237 19.99 14.65 -2.99
N ALA A 238 18.68 14.55 -2.82
CA ALA A 238 18.02 14.67 -1.53
C ALA A 238 18.15 13.41 -0.67
N LEU A 239 18.32 12.23 -1.31
CA LEU A 239 18.46 10.96 -0.60
C LEU A 239 19.88 10.74 -0.10
N ASP A 240 20.01 10.03 1.02
CA ASP A 240 21.29 9.53 1.52
C ASP A 240 21.88 8.54 0.50
N PRO A 241 23.11 8.78 -0.02
CA PRO A 241 23.70 7.95 -1.06
C PRO A 241 24.11 6.55 -0.57
N VAL A 242 24.20 6.33 0.74
CA VAL A 242 24.67 5.06 1.33
C VAL A 242 23.51 4.18 1.79
N ARG A 243 22.47 4.79 2.33
CA ARG A 243 21.32 4.05 2.86
C ARG A 243 20.51 3.41 1.72
N PRO A 244 20.08 2.14 1.86
CA PRO A 244 19.22 1.51 0.86
C PRO A 244 17.84 2.17 0.82
N ILE A 245 17.23 2.16 -0.37
CA ILE A 245 15.82 2.49 -0.57
C ILE A 245 15.06 1.19 -0.38
N THR A 246 14.26 1.12 0.68
CA THR A 246 13.59 -0.12 1.10
C THR A 246 12.08 -0.01 0.96
N ALA A 247 11.48 -0.97 0.23
CA ALA A 247 10.03 -1.08 0.11
C ALA A 247 9.58 -2.52 -0.14
N SER A 248 8.27 -2.78 -0.17
CA SER A 248 7.70 -4.08 -0.53
C SER A 248 7.05 -4.10 -1.91
N PHE A 249 6.71 -2.94 -2.47
CA PHE A 249 6.37 -2.82 -3.88
C PHE A 249 6.72 -1.43 -4.45
N ALA A 250 6.82 -1.34 -5.77
CA ALA A 250 7.05 -0.09 -6.49
C ALA A 250 5.98 0.08 -7.58
N PHE A 251 5.48 1.32 -7.75
CA PHE A 251 4.55 1.66 -8.80
C PHE A 251 4.88 3.03 -9.37
N GLY A 252 5.15 3.10 -10.67
CA GLY A 252 5.51 4.33 -11.33
C GLY A 252 5.64 4.20 -12.84
N SER A 253 6.39 5.10 -13.43
CA SER A 253 6.65 5.14 -14.87
C SER A 253 7.62 4.03 -15.32
N ALA A 254 7.70 3.84 -16.64
CA ALA A 254 8.72 2.97 -17.23
C ALA A 254 10.14 3.38 -16.80
N GLU A 255 10.38 4.70 -16.66
CA GLU A 255 11.66 5.23 -16.20
C GLU A 255 12.01 4.80 -14.78
N LEU A 256 11.01 4.73 -13.88
CA LEU A 256 11.20 4.17 -12.54
C LEU A 256 11.56 2.69 -12.63
N TYR A 257 10.87 1.92 -13.47
CA TYR A 257 11.12 0.49 -13.62
C TYR A 257 12.51 0.21 -14.22
N ASP A 258 12.96 1.00 -15.18
CA ASP A 258 14.32 0.92 -15.71
C ASP A 258 15.38 1.26 -14.66
N TRP A 259 15.09 2.26 -13.81
CA TRP A 259 16.02 2.67 -12.75
C TRP A 259 16.14 1.66 -11.62
N ILE A 260 15.06 0.94 -11.27
CA ILE A 260 15.14 -0.09 -10.22
C ILE A 260 15.71 -1.42 -10.73
N ASP A 261 15.74 -1.65 -12.06
CA ASP A 261 16.30 -2.88 -12.61
C ASP A 261 17.78 -3.01 -12.23
N ARG A 262 18.10 -4.11 -11.55
CA ARG A 262 19.46 -4.44 -11.07
C ARG A 262 20.12 -3.31 -10.25
N ASN A 263 19.33 -2.43 -9.66
CA ASN A 263 19.83 -1.36 -8.81
C ASN A 263 20.15 -1.89 -7.39
N PRO A 264 21.44 -1.98 -6.98
CA PRO A 264 21.81 -2.56 -5.68
C PRO A 264 21.39 -1.69 -4.49
N ARG A 265 21.01 -0.42 -4.72
CA ARG A 265 20.48 0.46 -3.67
C ARG A 265 19.01 0.17 -3.33
N VAL A 266 18.28 -0.43 -4.25
CA VAL A 266 16.87 -0.78 -4.05
C VAL A 266 16.75 -2.16 -3.41
N ARG A 267 16.07 -2.22 -2.26
CA ARG A 267 15.81 -3.44 -1.49
C ARG A 267 14.31 -3.68 -1.42
N MET A 268 13.86 -4.66 -2.18
CA MET A 268 12.46 -5.09 -2.15
C MET A 268 12.29 -6.18 -1.11
N LEU A 269 11.60 -5.87 -0.02
CA LEU A 269 11.47 -6.76 1.13
C LEU A 269 10.01 -7.21 1.32
N ARG A 270 9.87 -8.36 1.95
CA ARG A 270 8.56 -8.91 2.34
C ARG A 270 7.91 -8.09 3.45
N THR A 271 6.58 -8.15 3.51
CA THR A 271 5.75 -7.36 4.43
C THR A 271 6.12 -7.57 5.89
N GLU A 272 6.51 -8.77 6.28
CA GLU A 272 6.95 -9.09 7.66
C GLU A 272 8.20 -8.30 8.09
N LYS A 273 8.87 -7.66 7.14
CA LYS A 273 10.02 -6.77 7.41
C LYS A 273 9.64 -5.31 7.25
N THR A 274 9.05 -4.94 6.11
CA THR A 274 8.74 -3.52 5.82
C THR A 274 7.69 -2.96 6.76
N ASN A 275 6.69 -3.77 7.13
CA ASN A 275 5.54 -3.37 7.94
C ASN A 275 5.64 -3.84 9.40
N ASP A 276 6.76 -4.40 9.83
CA ASP A 276 6.99 -4.71 11.25
C ASP A 276 7.18 -3.40 12.05
N PRO A 277 6.29 -3.05 12.98
CA PRO A 277 6.43 -1.84 13.79
C PRO A 277 7.76 -1.78 14.56
N ALA A 278 8.33 -2.92 14.96
CA ALA A 278 9.62 -2.95 15.65
C ALA A 278 10.79 -2.62 14.70
N LEU A 279 10.75 -3.06 13.43
CA LEU A 279 11.74 -2.71 12.43
C LEU A 279 11.58 -1.26 11.96
N ILE A 280 10.34 -0.78 11.81
CA ILE A 280 10.05 0.61 11.51
C ILE A 280 10.58 1.53 12.63
N ALA A 281 10.36 1.18 13.90
CA ALA A 281 10.84 1.94 15.04
C ALA A 281 12.38 2.09 15.10
N ARG A 282 13.13 1.17 14.50
CA ARG A 282 14.60 1.24 14.42
C ARG A 282 15.09 2.24 13.36
N GLN A 283 14.22 2.70 12.47
CA GLN A 283 14.55 3.71 11.48
C GLN A 283 14.58 5.09 12.17
N GLY A 284 15.77 5.68 12.31
CA GLY A 284 15.91 6.99 12.98
C GLY A 284 15.15 8.09 12.24
N GLY A 285 14.47 8.96 12.99
CA GLY A 285 13.70 10.06 12.41
C GLY A 285 12.58 9.61 11.46
N MET A 286 11.93 8.48 11.76
CA MET A 286 10.88 7.92 10.90
C MET A 286 9.69 8.86 10.80
N VAL A 287 9.38 9.34 9.61
CA VAL A 287 8.19 10.14 9.33
C VAL A 287 7.24 9.33 8.44
N SER A 288 6.13 8.93 9.04
CA SER A 288 5.06 8.20 8.38
C SER A 288 3.98 9.19 7.93
N VAL A 289 3.69 9.28 6.63
CA VAL A 289 2.67 10.17 6.07
C VAL A 289 1.60 9.33 5.39
N ASN A 290 0.38 9.40 5.93
CA ASN A 290 -0.74 8.62 5.44
C ASN A 290 -1.96 9.52 5.14
N GLY A 291 -2.70 9.17 4.10
CA GLY A 291 -3.96 9.81 3.77
C GLY A 291 -5.13 9.29 4.62
N ALA A 292 -6.16 10.10 4.74
CA ALA A 292 -7.45 9.71 5.29
C ALA A 292 -8.60 10.25 4.43
N LEU A 293 -9.75 9.59 4.53
CA LEU A 293 -11.01 10.06 3.92
C LEU A 293 -11.67 11.11 4.83
N GLN A 294 -11.57 10.90 6.15
CA GLN A 294 -12.12 11.77 7.18
C GLN A 294 -11.29 11.67 8.47
N VAL A 295 -11.31 12.74 9.24
CA VAL A 295 -10.84 12.79 10.64
C VAL A 295 -11.91 13.38 11.53
N ASP A 296 -11.90 13.04 12.83
CA ASP A 296 -12.87 13.58 13.78
C ASP A 296 -12.22 14.38 14.91
N LEU A 297 -13.05 14.95 15.79
CA LEU A 297 -12.61 15.78 16.91
C LEU A 297 -11.91 14.98 18.02
N PHE A 298 -12.01 13.64 17.98
CA PHE A 298 -11.26 12.71 18.83
C PHE A 298 -9.89 12.32 18.22
N ALA A 299 -9.47 13.03 17.16
CA ALA A 299 -8.27 12.75 16.40
C ALA A 299 -8.21 11.33 15.81
N GLN A 300 -9.37 10.72 15.53
CA GLN A 300 -9.41 9.44 14.82
C GLN A 300 -9.53 9.66 13.31
N ALA A 301 -8.98 8.73 12.54
CA ALA A 301 -8.96 8.82 11.08
C ALA A 301 -9.65 7.60 10.45
N ASN A 302 -10.49 7.86 9.45
CA ASN A 302 -11.06 6.84 8.59
C ASN A 302 -10.36 6.85 7.24
N ALA A 303 -9.65 5.78 6.90
CA ALA A 303 -9.01 5.58 5.61
C ALA A 303 -9.61 4.42 4.81
N SER A 304 -10.60 3.71 5.35
CA SER A 304 -11.03 2.42 4.80
C SER A 304 -12.48 2.33 4.35
N ARG A 305 -13.38 3.20 4.86
CA ARG A 305 -14.82 3.08 4.60
C ARG A 305 -15.44 4.36 4.05
N VAL A 306 -16.34 4.21 3.07
CA VAL A 306 -17.18 5.27 2.52
C VAL A 306 -18.63 4.85 2.71
N HIS A 307 -19.45 5.69 3.33
CA HIS A 307 -20.86 5.39 3.67
C HIS A 307 -21.03 4.02 4.35
N GLY A 308 -20.13 3.66 5.26
CA GLY A 308 -20.16 2.39 5.98
C GLY A 308 -19.65 1.18 5.19
N MET A 309 -19.53 1.27 3.87
CA MET A 309 -19.02 0.19 3.03
C MET A 309 -17.49 0.24 2.95
N ILE A 310 -16.87 -0.94 2.86
CA ILE A 310 -15.41 -1.02 2.68
C ILE A 310 -15.00 -0.44 1.32
N TYR A 311 -14.05 0.46 1.33
CA TYR A 311 -13.48 1.09 0.14
C TYR A 311 -12.05 0.60 -0.14
N SER A 312 -11.26 0.38 0.92
CA SER A 312 -9.90 -0.15 0.84
C SER A 312 -9.64 -1.18 1.95
N GLY A 313 -9.02 -0.82 3.03
CA GLY A 313 -8.67 -1.67 4.18
C GLY A 313 -7.75 -0.94 5.14
N PHE A 314 -7.27 -1.63 6.16
CA PHE A 314 -6.29 -1.05 7.08
C PHE A 314 -4.93 -0.82 6.42
N GLY A 315 -4.54 -1.69 5.48
CA GLY A 315 -3.23 -1.64 4.84
C GLY A 315 -2.10 -1.67 5.85
N GLY A 316 -1.03 -0.95 5.53
CA GLY A 316 0.13 -0.75 6.40
C GLY A 316 0.07 0.51 7.27
N GLN A 317 -0.98 1.35 7.14
CA GLN A 317 -1.06 2.62 7.86
C GLN A 317 -0.84 2.47 9.36
N THR A 318 -1.55 1.54 10.00
CA THR A 318 -1.43 1.31 11.46
C THR A 318 -0.02 0.86 11.84
N ASP A 319 0.59 -0.02 11.04
CA ASP A 319 1.93 -0.54 11.29
C ASP A 319 2.96 0.61 11.28
N PHE A 320 2.89 1.48 10.27
CA PHE A 320 3.80 2.62 10.13
C PHE A 320 3.53 3.73 11.15
N VAL A 321 2.28 4.03 11.49
CA VAL A 321 1.95 4.99 12.54
C VAL A 321 2.53 4.55 13.89
N VAL A 322 2.30 3.29 14.27
CA VAL A 322 2.84 2.74 15.53
C VAL A 322 4.36 2.72 15.50
N GLY A 323 4.97 2.21 14.45
CA GLY A 323 6.43 2.17 14.31
C GLY A 323 7.08 3.55 14.34
N ALA A 324 6.49 4.54 13.64
CA ALA A 324 7.00 5.91 13.63
C ALA A 324 6.95 6.57 15.01
N LEU A 325 5.87 6.38 15.77
CA LEU A 325 5.76 6.92 17.13
C LEU A 325 6.78 6.32 18.10
N HIS A 326 7.24 5.09 17.87
CA HIS A 326 8.29 4.44 18.64
C HIS A 326 9.70 4.76 18.13
N SER A 327 9.84 5.34 16.93
CA SER A 327 11.13 5.77 16.39
C SER A 327 11.65 7.00 17.12
N ARG A 328 12.96 7.03 17.38
CA ARG A 328 13.60 8.22 17.98
C ARG A 328 13.47 9.43 17.06
N GLY A 329 12.74 10.46 17.51
CA GLY A 329 12.43 11.65 16.71
C GLY A 329 11.39 11.42 15.62
N GLY A 330 10.72 10.26 15.65
CA GLY A 330 9.71 9.89 14.66
C GLY A 330 8.42 10.69 14.76
N LYS A 331 7.68 10.72 13.67
CA LYS A 331 6.40 11.44 13.54
C LYS A 331 5.42 10.64 12.71
N ALA A 332 4.17 10.57 13.16
CA ALA A 332 3.06 10.01 12.41
C ALA A 332 2.11 11.13 11.97
N VAL A 333 1.98 11.32 10.67
CA VAL A 333 1.21 12.39 10.05
C VAL A 333 0.02 11.81 9.31
N ILE A 334 -1.17 12.35 9.58
CA ILE A 334 -2.36 12.16 8.75
C ILE A 334 -2.55 13.43 7.92
N ALA A 335 -2.64 13.28 6.61
CA ALA A 335 -2.79 14.39 5.67
C ALA A 335 -4.00 14.18 4.75
N LEU A 336 -4.87 15.20 4.65
CA LEU A 336 -6.08 15.14 3.83
C LEU A 336 -6.52 16.55 3.42
N PRO A 337 -7.17 16.72 2.24
CA PRO A 337 -7.87 17.97 1.93
C PRO A 337 -8.96 18.24 2.97
N SER A 338 -9.12 19.50 3.41
CA SER A 338 -10.15 19.86 4.42
C SER A 338 -11.58 19.79 3.89
N TRP A 339 -11.75 19.74 2.56
CA TRP A 339 -13.03 19.70 1.87
C TRP A 339 -13.03 18.72 0.70
N HIS A 340 -14.09 17.92 0.58
CA HIS A 340 -14.25 17.01 -0.55
C HIS A 340 -15.05 17.70 -1.67
N PRO A 341 -14.39 18.15 -2.77
CA PRO A 341 -15.02 19.05 -3.72
C PRO A 341 -16.22 18.46 -4.48
N LYS A 342 -16.16 17.15 -4.80
CA LYS A 342 -17.26 16.48 -5.53
C LYS A 342 -18.48 16.19 -4.67
N ALA A 343 -18.28 15.87 -3.40
CA ALA A 343 -19.38 15.62 -2.47
C ALA A 343 -19.86 16.89 -1.75
N ASP A 344 -19.12 17.98 -1.89
CA ASP A 344 -19.31 19.29 -1.24
C ASP A 344 -19.49 19.16 0.27
N VAL A 345 -18.61 18.41 0.93
CA VAL A 345 -18.66 18.14 2.37
C VAL A 345 -17.28 18.30 3.02
N SER A 346 -17.30 18.62 4.33
CA SER A 346 -16.09 18.63 5.16
C SER A 346 -15.54 17.21 5.32
N THR A 347 -14.20 17.09 5.29
CA THR A 347 -13.48 15.86 5.65
C THR A 347 -13.19 15.79 7.15
N VAL A 348 -13.30 16.92 7.85
CA VAL A 348 -13.30 16.97 9.31
C VAL A 348 -14.75 16.86 9.79
N VAL A 349 -15.04 15.86 10.62
CA VAL A 349 -16.38 15.58 11.14
C VAL A 349 -16.39 15.63 12.67
N PRO A 350 -17.54 15.88 13.30
CA PRO A 350 -17.61 15.88 14.77
C PRO A 350 -17.20 14.54 15.37
N ARG A 351 -17.68 13.44 14.79
CA ARG A 351 -17.40 12.06 15.18
C ARG A 351 -17.54 11.15 13.96
N LEU A 352 -16.62 10.22 13.79
CA LEU A 352 -16.68 9.21 12.74
C LEU A 352 -17.89 8.29 12.93
N ALA A 353 -18.62 8.03 11.85
CA ALA A 353 -19.84 7.24 11.87
C ALA A 353 -19.61 5.74 11.90
N GLY A 354 -18.42 5.28 11.54
CA GLY A 354 -18.08 3.87 11.41
C GLY A 354 -16.87 3.44 12.23
N PRO A 355 -16.66 2.12 12.37
CA PRO A 355 -15.50 1.60 13.08
C PRO A 355 -14.21 1.97 12.34
N VAL A 356 -13.22 2.39 13.10
CA VAL A 356 -11.85 2.66 12.64
C VAL A 356 -10.86 1.96 13.56
N THR A 357 -9.63 1.75 13.06
CA THR A 357 -8.54 1.30 13.93
C THR A 357 -8.09 2.46 14.80
N SER A 358 -8.27 2.33 16.11
CA SER A 358 -7.81 3.37 17.05
C SER A 358 -6.29 3.41 17.11
N PHE A 359 -5.73 4.59 16.88
CA PHE A 359 -4.29 4.87 17.01
C PHE A 359 -4.07 6.38 17.23
N GLN A 360 -2.90 6.74 17.74
CA GLN A 360 -2.50 8.12 17.92
C GLN A 360 -1.72 8.61 16.70
N HIS A 361 -1.76 9.94 16.48
CA HIS A 361 -0.93 10.61 15.48
C HIS A 361 -0.07 11.66 16.16
N SER A 362 1.00 12.09 15.49
CA SER A 362 1.73 13.29 15.90
C SER A 362 1.00 14.54 15.41
N PHE A 363 0.55 14.50 14.15
CA PHE A 363 -0.05 15.65 13.47
C PHE A 363 -1.20 15.22 12.56
N ILE A 364 -2.18 16.12 12.41
CA ILE A 364 -3.18 16.09 11.35
C ILE A 364 -2.98 17.36 10.52
N VAL A 365 -2.91 17.21 9.19
CA VAL A 365 -2.54 18.29 8.24
C VAL A 365 -3.57 18.39 7.14
N SER A 366 -3.95 19.63 6.81
CA SER A 366 -4.70 19.97 5.61
C SER A 366 -4.07 21.17 4.91
N GLU A 367 -4.64 21.65 3.81
CA GLU A 367 -4.24 22.91 3.18
C GLU A 367 -4.53 24.14 4.07
N GLN A 368 -5.37 23.99 5.09
CA GLN A 368 -5.66 25.07 6.06
C GLN A 368 -4.55 25.21 7.11
N GLY A 369 -3.77 24.16 7.36
CA GLY A 369 -2.66 24.14 8.31
C GLY A 369 -2.50 22.82 9.05
N THR A 370 -1.83 22.88 10.20
CA THR A 370 -1.37 21.73 10.98
C THR A 370 -1.90 21.77 12.41
N ALA A 371 -2.55 20.68 12.84
CA ALA A 371 -2.89 20.43 14.24
C ALA A 371 -1.87 19.50 14.88
N THR A 372 -1.29 19.91 16.01
CA THR A 372 -0.43 19.07 16.84
C THR A 372 -1.31 18.23 17.76
N ILE A 373 -1.22 16.91 17.63
CA ILE A 373 -2.04 15.96 18.39
C ILE A 373 -1.25 15.41 19.57
N TRP A 374 -0.03 14.92 19.33
CA TRP A 374 0.79 14.30 20.33
C TRP A 374 1.16 15.26 21.46
N GLY A 375 0.93 14.82 22.71
CA GLY A 375 1.25 15.61 23.91
C GLY A 375 0.19 16.64 24.33
N ASN A 376 -0.90 16.78 23.58
CA ASN A 376 -2.02 17.66 23.90
C ASN A 376 -3.21 16.90 24.49
N ASP A 377 -3.96 17.55 25.39
CA ASP A 377 -5.23 17.03 25.89
C ASP A 377 -6.33 17.04 24.81
N ALA A 378 -7.39 16.26 25.00
CA ALA A 378 -8.47 16.10 24.03
C ALA A 378 -9.15 17.41 23.64
N ASN A 379 -9.35 18.36 24.56
CA ASN A 379 -9.94 19.65 24.23
C ASN A 379 -9.02 20.50 23.35
N THR A 380 -7.73 20.48 23.65
CA THR A 380 -6.71 21.18 22.86
C THR A 380 -6.57 20.56 21.48
N GLN A 381 -6.58 19.22 21.36
CA GLN A 381 -6.60 18.52 20.07
C GLN A 381 -7.82 18.92 19.24
N ALA A 382 -9.02 18.86 19.80
CA ALA A 382 -10.27 19.23 19.12
C ALA A 382 -10.24 20.69 18.63
N ARG A 383 -9.80 21.64 19.49
CA ARG A 383 -9.64 23.05 19.09
C ARG A 383 -8.68 23.21 17.92
N GLN A 384 -7.51 22.58 17.98
CA GLN A 384 -6.52 22.67 16.90
C GLN A 384 -7.04 22.07 15.59
N ILE A 385 -7.76 20.94 15.65
CA ILE A 385 -8.38 20.33 14.47
C ILE A 385 -9.39 21.30 13.84
N ILE A 386 -10.26 21.91 14.65
CA ILE A 386 -11.24 22.88 14.15
C ILE A 386 -10.56 24.14 13.58
N ASP A 387 -9.65 24.73 14.33
CA ASP A 387 -9.09 26.05 13.98
C ASP A 387 -8.07 26.01 12.87
N ARG A 388 -7.32 24.88 12.75
CA ARG A 388 -6.16 24.78 11.85
C ARG A 388 -6.32 23.77 10.70
N VAL A 389 -7.19 22.75 10.85
CA VAL A 389 -7.33 21.70 9.84
C VAL A 389 -8.66 21.77 9.13
N ALA A 390 -9.74 22.08 9.86
CA ALA A 390 -11.06 22.11 9.26
C ALA A 390 -11.23 23.29 8.29
N HIS A 391 -11.95 23.02 7.21
CA HIS A 391 -12.35 24.04 6.25
C HIS A 391 -13.16 25.15 6.95
N PRO A 392 -12.94 26.45 6.64
CA PRO A 392 -13.64 27.55 7.33
C PRO A 392 -15.17 27.40 7.36
N ARG A 393 -15.78 26.89 6.29
CA ARG A 393 -17.24 26.66 6.20
C ARG A 393 -17.80 25.68 7.25
N ALA A 394 -16.95 24.79 7.80
CA ALA A 394 -17.41 23.77 8.75
C ALA A 394 -17.11 24.13 10.22
N ARG A 395 -16.29 25.16 10.49
CA ARG A 395 -15.75 25.40 11.83
C ARG A 395 -16.82 25.69 12.89
N ASP A 396 -17.86 26.45 12.56
CA ASP A 396 -18.89 26.82 13.54
C ASP A 396 -19.77 25.62 13.88
N GLU A 397 -20.17 24.83 12.89
CA GLU A 397 -20.90 23.57 13.10
C GLU A 397 -20.08 22.57 13.94
N LEU A 398 -18.76 22.46 13.64
CA LEU A 398 -17.87 21.59 14.40
C LEU A 398 -17.72 22.04 15.86
N ARG A 399 -17.68 23.35 16.14
CA ARG A 399 -17.65 23.87 17.52
C ARG A 399 -18.94 23.56 18.26
N GLU A 400 -20.10 23.77 17.64
CA GLU A 400 -21.40 23.48 18.24
C GLU A 400 -21.51 21.99 18.54
N SER A 401 -21.27 21.13 17.54
CA SER A 401 -21.30 19.68 17.70
C SER A 401 -20.29 19.19 18.73
N GLY A 402 -19.08 19.77 18.74
CA GLY A 402 -18.03 19.42 19.69
C GLY A 402 -18.43 19.70 21.15
N ARG A 403 -19.09 20.84 21.42
CA ARG A 403 -19.66 21.13 22.76
C ARG A 403 -20.70 20.08 23.15
N GLY A 404 -21.56 19.68 22.21
CA GLY A 404 -22.53 18.59 22.41
C GLY A 404 -21.87 17.23 22.72
N LEU A 405 -20.63 17.01 22.26
CA LEU A 405 -19.82 15.82 22.55
C LEU A 405 -19.00 15.95 23.85
N GLY A 406 -19.10 17.06 24.57
CA GLY A 406 -18.43 17.29 25.86
C GLY A 406 -17.07 18.00 25.77
N PHE A 407 -16.64 18.47 24.60
CA PHE A 407 -15.42 19.26 24.49
C PHE A 407 -15.61 20.69 24.98
N ARG A 408 -14.57 21.25 25.59
CA ARG A 408 -14.49 22.66 26.02
C ARG A 408 -13.88 23.52 24.88
N LEU A 409 -14.72 23.88 23.93
CA LEU A 409 -14.33 24.59 22.70
C LEU A 409 -14.68 26.08 22.76
#